data_5b50aaa1164bc851a81214647ef3afeb
#
_entry.id   5b50aaa1164bc851a81214647ef3afeb
#
_cell.length_a   1.000
_cell.length_b   1.000
_cell.length_c   1.000
_cell.angle_alpha   90.00
_cell.angle_beta   90.00
_cell.angle_gamma   90.00
#
_symmetry.space_group_name_H-M   'P 1'
#
loop_
_entity.id
_entity.type
_entity.pdbx_description
1 polymer ?
#
loop_
_entity_poly.entity_id
_entity_poly.type
_entity_poly.pdbx_seq_one_letter_code
_entity_poly.pdbx_strand_id
1 'polypeptide(L)'
;MNITDEELLADVFNAYFSARRNKRNTLAQLKFEINLEANLIKLYEELRNRTYKPLPCTCFITNDPVKREIFSSEFRDRIVHHLLYNYISPIFERRMIYDSYSCRKNKGTLFGIKRLDHHIRSCSNNYTKDTYILKLDLKGYFMSINKQKLYDILVSDLQSALHKKLPSDFDVAKYSNIKKTDCNIAECKVWNDIIDMDFILFIIKAILFRNPIENCHIKGKRSDWKDLPPSKSLFNSPENTGLPIGDLTSQLFSNIYLNKLDNYIKRELKCKHYGRYVDDFYIIDNDKNKLKQLIPLLQKFLSSELLLTLHPKKIRLTHYRYGCDFLGAYIKPYRIYCRNRTKKIFMQEVGNLSMQYKNGTSKTANELRDTLSTLNSYCGYLRHFRTYRIRRKAFSKSEITKFFYVVSSFKKFAIPKKYLRISEKRVDELFF
;
A
#
# COMPACT_ATOMS: atom_id res chain seq x y z
N MET A 1 10.80 8.11 -28.98
CA MET A 1 9.94 9.24 -29.31
C MET A 1 9.82 10.10 -28.08
N ASN A 2 10.00 11.40 -28.20
CA ASN A 2 10.08 12.26 -27.04
C ASN A 2 8.66 12.79 -26.69
N ILE A 3 8.37 12.89 -25.38
CA ILE A 3 7.16 13.56 -24.89
C ILE A 3 7.18 15.03 -25.35
N THR A 4 6.06 15.53 -25.90
CA THR A 4 5.96 16.94 -26.25
C THR A 4 5.83 17.81 -25.00
N ASP A 5 6.15 19.10 -25.13
CA ASP A 5 6.09 20.05 -24.01
C ASP A 5 4.67 20.18 -23.43
N GLU A 6 3.65 20.25 -24.30
CA GLU A 6 2.25 20.37 -23.90
C GLU A 6 1.77 19.11 -23.17
N GLU A 7 2.19 17.93 -23.65
CA GLU A 7 1.83 16.66 -23.05
C GLU A 7 2.43 16.52 -21.65
N LEU A 8 3.71 16.81 -21.49
CA LEU A 8 4.37 16.74 -20.19
C LEU A 8 3.74 17.69 -19.18
N LEU A 9 3.42 18.92 -19.63
CA LEU A 9 2.75 19.91 -18.77
C LEU A 9 1.38 19.38 -18.30
N ALA A 10 0.56 18.87 -19.22
CA ALA A 10 -0.73 18.28 -18.89
C ALA A 10 -0.61 17.09 -17.93
N ASP A 11 0.40 16.24 -18.11
CA ASP A 11 0.64 15.08 -17.26
C ASP A 11 1.10 15.47 -15.83
N VAL A 12 1.89 16.55 -15.70
CA VAL A 12 2.26 17.10 -14.38
C VAL A 12 1.01 17.60 -13.64
N PHE A 13 0.07 18.29 -14.31
CA PHE A 13 -1.20 18.71 -13.71
C PHE A 13 -2.06 17.51 -13.30
N ASN A 14 -2.17 16.47 -14.14
CA ASN A 14 -2.93 15.26 -13.82
C ASN A 14 -2.30 14.48 -12.65
N ALA A 15 -0.97 14.43 -12.58
CA ALA A 15 -0.24 13.85 -11.48
C ALA A 15 -0.49 14.63 -10.17
N TYR A 16 -0.56 15.97 -10.23
CA TYR A 16 -0.96 16.80 -9.10
C TYR A 16 -2.36 16.44 -8.58
N PHE A 17 -3.37 16.36 -9.46
CA PHE A 17 -4.73 15.98 -9.05
C PHE A 17 -4.76 14.57 -8.44
N SER A 18 -3.94 13.65 -8.96
CA SER A 18 -3.78 12.30 -8.40
C SER A 18 -3.13 12.33 -7.02
N ALA A 19 -2.09 13.11 -6.82
CA ALA A 19 -1.38 13.27 -5.54
C ALA A 19 -2.25 13.95 -4.48
N ARG A 20 -3.07 14.91 -4.89
CA ARG A 20 -4.01 15.65 -4.04
C ARG A 20 -5.16 14.78 -3.52
N ARG A 21 -5.54 13.73 -4.24
CA ARG A 21 -6.66 12.87 -3.87
C ARG A 21 -6.43 12.25 -2.48
N ASN A 22 -7.39 12.44 -1.56
CA ASN A 22 -7.34 11.97 -0.17
C ASN A 22 -6.21 12.59 0.69
N LYS A 23 -5.59 13.68 0.26
CA LYS A 23 -4.56 14.42 0.99
C LYS A 23 -4.89 15.90 1.18
N ARG A 24 -6.11 16.30 0.93
CA ARG A 24 -6.59 17.67 1.11
C ARG A 24 -6.43 18.10 2.57
N ASN A 25 -6.02 19.33 2.80
CA ASN A 25 -5.81 19.95 4.11
C ASN A 25 -4.56 19.45 4.87
N THR A 26 -3.59 18.81 4.23
CA THR A 26 -2.28 18.63 4.83
C THR A 26 -1.43 19.89 4.65
N LEU A 27 -0.65 20.26 5.67
CA LEU A 27 0.16 21.49 5.61
C LEU A 27 1.09 21.54 4.39
N ALA A 28 1.73 20.42 4.04
CA ALA A 28 2.61 20.35 2.88
C ALA A 28 1.86 20.59 1.56
N GLN A 29 0.64 20.07 1.43
CA GLN A 29 -0.20 20.28 0.26
C GLN A 29 -0.69 21.74 0.19
N LEU A 30 -1.18 22.30 1.31
CA LEU A 30 -1.65 23.69 1.35
C LEU A 30 -0.53 24.68 1.03
N LYS A 31 0.67 24.49 1.58
CA LYS A 31 1.85 25.32 1.24
C LYS A 31 2.18 25.28 -0.26
N PHE A 32 2.07 24.12 -0.88
CA PHE A 32 2.31 23.99 -2.31
C PHE A 32 1.23 24.70 -3.13
N GLU A 33 -0.03 24.66 -2.70
CA GLU A 33 -1.18 25.26 -3.39
C GLU A 33 -1.26 26.79 -3.28
N ILE A 34 -0.55 27.44 -2.35
CA ILE A 34 -0.50 28.90 -2.27
C ILE A 34 -0.02 29.52 -3.60
N ASN A 35 0.98 28.91 -4.24
CA ASN A 35 1.51 29.33 -5.55
C ASN A 35 1.44 28.16 -6.54
N LEU A 36 0.26 27.58 -6.69
CA LEU A 36 0.05 26.32 -7.39
C LEU A 36 0.63 26.30 -8.81
N GLU A 37 0.22 27.27 -9.64
CA GLU A 37 0.60 27.32 -11.06
C GLU A 37 2.10 27.52 -11.21
N ALA A 38 2.68 28.49 -10.50
CA ALA A 38 4.13 28.73 -10.53
C ALA A 38 4.92 27.50 -10.06
N ASN A 39 4.46 26.80 -9.02
CA ASN A 39 5.11 25.60 -8.52
C ASN A 39 5.01 24.42 -9.51
N LEU A 40 3.89 24.28 -10.22
CA LEU A 40 3.71 23.24 -11.24
C LEU A 40 4.52 23.54 -12.50
N ILE A 41 4.56 24.79 -12.96
CA ILE A 41 5.38 25.23 -14.10
C ILE A 41 6.85 24.99 -13.80
N LYS A 42 7.34 25.43 -12.62
CA LYS A 42 8.71 25.18 -12.22
C LYS A 42 9.05 23.68 -12.18
N LEU A 43 8.16 22.85 -11.64
CA LEU A 43 8.35 21.40 -11.64
C LEU A 43 8.39 20.82 -13.06
N TYR A 44 7.51 21.29 -13.93
CA TYR A 44 7.50 20.93 -15.35
C TYR A 44 8.84 21.27 -16.02
N GLU A 45 9.35 22.50 -15.84
CA GLU A 45 10.64 22.94 -16.41
C GLU A 45 11.80 22.07 -15.92
N GLU A 46 11.85 21.76 -14.64
CA GLU A 46 12.87 20.87 -14.09
C GLU A 46 12.80 19.45 -14.69
N LEU A 47 11.61 18.93 -14.91
CA LEU A 47 11.40 17.62 -15.54
C LEU A 47 11.75 17.66 -17.04
N ARG A 48 11.31 18.68 -17.76
CA ARG A 48 11.63 18.90 -19.18
C ARG A 48 13.12 18.98 -19.43
N ASN A 49 13.81 19.79 -18.62
CA ASN A 49 15.24 20.03 -18.75
C ASN A 49 16.10 18.92 -18.11
N ARG A 50 15.49 17.84 -17.59
CA ARG A 50 16.20 16.73 -16.90
C ARG A 50 17.04 17.20 -15.69
N THR A 51 16.65 18.30 -15.06
CA THR A 51 17.32 18.87 -13.88
C THR A 51 16.64 18.57 -12.56
N TYR A 52 15.49 17.87 -12.60
CA TYR A 52 14.74 17.49 -11.42
C TYR A 52 15.60 16.70 -10.43
N LYS A 53 15.60 17.17 -9.18
CA LYS A 53 16.18 16.47 -8.02
C LYS A 53 15.13 16.44 -6.89
N PRO A 54 14.91 15.28 -6.26
CA PRO A 54 14.02 15.20 -5.11
C PRO A 54 14.51 16.05 -3.93
N LEU A 55 13.58 16.71 -3.25
CA LEU A 55 13.87 17.50 -2.05
C LEU A 55 14.07 16.60 -0.81
N PRO A 56 14.71 17.11 0.27
CA PRO A 56 14.78 16.40 1.54
C PRO A 56 13.41 15.94 2.01
N CYS A 57 13.33 14.75 2.60
CA CYS A 57 12.07 14.20 3.10
C CYS A 57 11.92 14.39 4.61
N THR A 58 10.72 14.21 5.13
CA THR A 58 10.46 14.17 6.56
C THR A 58 10.42 12.72 7.04
N CYS A 59 11.26 12.37 8.02
CA CYS A 59 11.33 11.05 8.64
C CYS A 59 10.66 11.05 10.02
N PHE A 60 9.82 10.05 10.31
CA PHE A 60 9.18 9.88 11.61
C PHE A 60 8.80 8.42 11.88
N ILE A 61 8.53 8.13 13.15
CA ILE A 61 8.04 6.81 13.58
C ILE A 61 6.50 6.82 13.67
N THR A 62 5.88 5.77 13.15
CA THR A 62 4.48 5.43 13.44
C THR A 62 4.42 4.13 14.25
N ASN A 63 3.51 4.07 15.23
CA ASN A 63 3.35 2.89 16.09
C ASN A 63 2.17 2.00 15.68
N ASP A 64 1.26 2.49 14.85
CA ASP A 64 0.05 1.78 14.46
C ASP A 64 0.10 1.24 13.03
N PRO A 65 -0.32 -0.02 12.83
CA PRO A 65 -0.57 -1.09 13.80
C PRO A 65 0.71 -1.77 14.29
N VAL A 66 1.86 -1.41 13.72
CA VAL A 66 3.20 -1.93 14.04
C VAL A 66 4.19 -0.78 13.87
N LYS A 67 5.16 -0.69 14.77
CA LYS A 67 6.22 0.32 14.72
C LYS A 67 6.96 0.28 13.39
N ARG A 68 6.99 1.43 12.70
CA ARG A 68 7.63 1.59 11.38
C ARG A 68 8.27 2.96 11.28
N GLU A 69 9.40 3.01 10.59
CA GLU A 69 10.04 4.23 10.13
C GLU A 69 9.42 4.64 8.79
N ILE A 70 8.95 5.88 8.71
CA ILE A 70 8.27 6.43 7.54
C ILE A 70 9.09 7.59 7.00
N PHE A 71 9.37 7.59 5.71
CA PHE A 71 9.94 8.70 4.98
C PHE A 71 8.85 9.31 4.10
N SER A 72 8.51 10.54 4.39
CA SER A 72 7.45 11.28 3.72
C SER A 72 8.09 12.30 2.78
N SER A 73 8.01 12.06 1.49
CA SER A 73 8.46 13.01 0.47
C SER A 73 7.65 14.31 0.52
N GLU A 74 8.26 15.43 0.13
CA GLU A 74 7.59 16.71 -0.04
C GLU A 74 6.44 16.60 -1.06
N PHE A 75 5.43 17.48 -0.97
CA PHE A 75 4.24 17.36 -1.82
C PHE A 75 4.58 17.47 -3.31
N ARG A 76 5.57 18.32 -3.66
CA ARG A 76 6.13 18.44 -5.00
C ARG A 76 6.64 17.10 -5.53
N ASP A 77 7.42 16.39 -4.73
CA ASP A 77 8.01 15.11 -5.14
C ASP A 77 6.95 14.01 -5.22
N ARG A 78 5.91 14.08 -4.39
CA ARG A 78 4.76 13.15 -4.54
C ARG A 78 4.07 13.30 -5.89
N ILE A 79 4.05 14.50 -6.49
CA ILE A 79 3.53 14.69 -7.85
C ILE A 79 4.37 13.87 -8.83
N VAL A 80 5.71 13.90 -8.70
CA VAL A 80 6.60 13.11 -9.57
C VAL A 80 6.44 11.60 -9.34
N HIS A 81 6.24 11.16 -8.09
CA HIS A 81 5.89 9.76 -7.80
C HIS A 81 4.58 9.33 -8.48
N HIS A 82 3.56 10.21 -8.51
CA HIS A 82 2.31 9.93 -9.21
C HIS A 82 2.49 9.95 -10.72
N LEU A 83 3.28 10.89 -11.26
CA LEU A 83 3.62 10.96 -12.68
C LEU A 83 4.26 9.65 -13.15
N LEU A 84 5.34 9.22 -12.48
CA LEU A 84 6.00 7.96 -12.80
C LEU A 84 5.05 6.76 -12.65
N TYR A 85 4.27 6.73 -11.55
CA TYR A 85 3.29 5.65 -11.34
C TYR A 85 2.29 5.57 -12.49
N ASN A 86 1.77 6.70 -12.97
CA ASN A 86 0.83 6.74 -14.07
C ASN A 86 1.44 6.15 -15.34
N TYR A 87 2.70 6.46 -15.65
CA TYR A 87 3.38 5.94 -16.84
C TYR A 87 3.66 4.45 -16.80
N ILE A 88 4.15 3.91 -15.67
CA ILE A 88 4.66 2.53 -15.65
C ILE A 88 3.68 1.51 -15.05
N SER A 89 2.74 1.95 -14.19
CA SER A 89 1.84 0.99 -13.50
C SER A 89 0.98 0.13 -14.45
N PRO A 90 0.44 0.63 -15.57
CA PRO A 90 -0.34 -0.20 -16.48
C PRO A 90 0.47 -1.33 -17.14
N ILE A 91 1.75 -1.08 -17.40
CA ILE A 91 2.66 -2.10 -17.96
C ILE A 91 2.86 -3.21 -16.93
N PHE A 92 3.24 -2.84 -15.70
CA PHE A 92 3.58 -3.80 -14.67
C PHE A 92 2.36 -4.52 -14.09
N GLU A 93 1.18 -3.86 -14.01
CA GLU A 93 -0.04 -4.49 -13.53
C GLU A 93 -0.42 -5.75 -14.33
N ARG A 94 -0.16 -5.75 -15.62
CA ARG A 94 -0.42 -6.89 -16.52
C ARG A 94 0.62 -8.01 -16.42
N ARG A 95 1.82 -7.68 -15.93
CA ARG A 95 2.91 -8.66 -15.75
C ARG A 95 2.84 -9.36 -14.40
N MET A 96 2.13 -8.76 -13.43
CA MET A 96 1.96 -9.32 -12.11
C MET A 96 0.96 -10.47 -12.10
N ILE A 97 1.25 -11.51 -11.33
CA ILE A 97 0.32 -12.62 -11.14
C ILE A 97 -1.00 -12.14 -10.53
N TYR A 98 -2.08 -12.88 -10.80
CA TYR A 98 -3.40 -12.55 -10.24
C TYR A 98 -3.39 -12.50 -8.71
N ASP A 99 -2.69 -13.41 -8.05
CA ASP A 99 -2.67 -13.57 -6.58
C ASP A 99 -1.52 -12.79 -5.89
N SER A 100 -1.10 -11.65 -6.44
CA SER A 100 -0.37 -10.59 -5.75
C SER A 100 -1.36 -9.50 -5.33
N TYR A 101 -1.44 -9.17 -4.03
CA TYR A 101 -2.59 -8.44 -3.46
C TYR A 101 -2.29 -7.03 -2.99
N SER A 102 -1.05 -6.72 -2.66
CA SER A 102 -0.68 -5.44 -2.04
C SER A 102 -0.62 -4.31 -3.05
N CYS A 103 -1.15 -3.14 -2.67
CA CYS A 103 -1.02 -1.87 -3.42
C CYS A 103 -1.47 -1.97 -4.88
N ARG A 104 -2.47 -2.78 -5.17
CA ARG A 104 -3.07 -2.97 -6.49
C ARG A 104 -4.55 -2.62 -6.49
N LYS A 105 -5.04 -2.04 -7.59
CA LYS A 105 -6.46 -1.66 -7.75
C LYS A 105 -7.37 -2.88 -7.58
N ASN A 106 -8.46 -2.73 -6.81
CA ASN A 106 -9.45 -3.76 -6.52
C ASN A 106 -8.91 -4.99 -5.76
N LYS A 107 -7.71 -4.91 -5.18
CA LYS A 107 -7.12 -5.94 -4.33
C LYS A 107 -6.92 -5.42 -2.90
N GLY A 108 -6.01 -5.95 -2.15
CA GLY A 108 -5.73 -5.55 -0.78
C GLY A 108 -5.96 -6.67 0.23
N THR A 109 -5.97 -6.33 1.52
CA THR A 109 -5.99 -7.31 2.62
C THR A 109 -7.22 -8.22 2.59
N LEU A 110 -8.41 -7.66 2.41
CA LEU A 110 -9.64 -8.46 2.40
C LEU A 110 -9.71 -9.40 1.19
N PHE A 111 -9.24 -8.92 0.03
CA PHE A 111 -9.13 -9.76 -1.17
C PHE A 111 -8.17 -10.93 -0.92
N GLY A 112 -6.96 -10.67 -0.37
CA GLY A 112 -5.98 -11.71 -0.05
C GLY A 112 -6.51 -12.75 0.94
N ILE A 113 -7.25 -12.32 1.98
CA ILE A 113 -7.90 -13.23 2.95
C ILE A 113 -8.89 -14.16 2.25
N LYS A 114 -9.76 -13.62 1.39
CA LYS A 114 -10.73 -14.41 0.62
C LYS A 114 -10.03 -15.37 -0.36
N ARG A 115 -8.94 -14.93 -0.98
CA ARG A 115 -8.15 -15.77 -1.89
C ARG A 115 -7.48 -16.93 -1.16
N LEU A 116 -6.92 -16.70 0.03
CA LEU A 116 -6.35 -17.79 0.82
C LEU A 116 -7.43 -18.82 1.21
N ASP A 117 -8.62 -18.38 1.67
CA ASP A 117 -9.75 -19.30 1.94
C ASP A 117 -10.15 -20.09 0.69
N HIS A 118 -10.24 -19.41 -0.46
CA HIS A 118 -10.53 -20.06 -1.75
C HIS A 118 -9.47 -21.10 -2.12
N HIS A 119 -8.17 -20.78 -1.97
CA HIS A 119 -7.08 -21.70 -2.28
C HIS A 119 -7.09 -22.93 -1.35
N ILE A 120 -7.37 -22.75 -0.05
CA ILE A 120 -7.53 -23.86 0.89
C ILE A 120 -8.68 -24.76 0.45
N ARG A 121 -9.84 -24.20 0.15
CA ARG A 121 -11.02 -24.95 -0.32
C ARG A 121 -10.74 -25.71 -1.61
N SER A 122 -10.15 -25.05 -2.58
CA SER A 122 -9.84 -25.64 -3.89
C SER A 122 -8.83 -26.78 -3.76
N CYS A 123 -7.73 -26.59 -3.00
CA CYS A 123 -6.71 -27.61 -2.82
C CYS A 123 -7.22 -28.81 -2.00
N SER A 124 -8.01 -28.57 -0.95
CA SER A 124 -8.56 -29.60 -0.07
C SER A 124 -9.82 -30.26 -0.63
N ASN A 125 -10.28 -29.91 -1.81
CA ASN A 125 -11.57 -30.35 -2.34
C ASN A 125 -12.71 -30.14 -1.30
N ASN A 126 -12.91 -28.89 -0.89
CA ASN A 126 -13.87 -28.51 0.15
C ASN A 126 -13.64 -29.21 1.50
N TYR A 127 -12.38 -29.31 1.93
CA TYR A 127 -11.94 -29.87 3.21
C TYR A 127 -12.05 -31.41 3.34
N THR A 128 -12.16 -32.12 2.22
CA THR A 128 -12.20 -33.60 2.20
C THR A 128 -10.80 -34.21 2.08
N LYS A 129 -9.83 -33.51 1.47
CA LYS A 129 -8.45 -33.98 1.30
C LYS A 129 -7.51 -33.29 2.26
N ASP A 130 -6.53 -34.01 2.77
CA ASP A 130 -5.44 -33.42 3.54
C ASP A 130 -4.69 -32.39 2.71
N THR A 131 -4.45 -31.24 3.32
CA THR A 131 -3.86 -30.09 2.66
C THR A 131 -3.01 -29.30 3.65
N TYR A 132 -1.86 -28.86 3.20
CA TYR A 132 -0.89 -28.16 4.01
C TYR A 132 -0.65 -26.75 3.46
N ILE A 133 -0.43 -25.81 4.37
CA ILE A 133 -0.18 -24.40 4.09
C ILE A 133 1.24 -24.10 4.52
N LEU A 134 2.11 -23.79 3.59
CA LEU A 134 3.43 -23.24 3.83
C LEU A 134 3.35 -21.73 3.79
N LYS A 135 3.50 -21.08 4.93
CA LYS A 135 3.54 -19.63 5.04
C LYS A 135 4.97 -19.16 5.27
N LEU A 136 5.37 -18.11 4.55
CA LEU A 136 6.72 -17.59 4.49
C LEU A 136 6.71 -16.06 4.56
N ASP A 137 7.80 -15.47 5.05
CA ASP A 137 7.97 -14.03 5.19
C ASP A 137 9.44 -13.68 4.90
N LEU A 138 9.71 -12.51 4.34
CA LEU A 138 11.06 -12.04 4.06
C LEU A 138 11.63 -11.22 5.23
N LYS A 139 12.92 -11.36 5.51
CA LYS A 139 13.59 -10.62 6.57
C LYS A 139 13.87 -9.18 6.11
N GLY A 140 13.30 -8.18 6.82
CA GLY A 140 13.62 -6.77 6.58
C GLY A 140 13.39 -6.30 5.14
N TYR A 141 12.37 -6.82 4.46
CA TYR A 141 12.20 -6.75 3.01
C TYR A 141 12.49 -5.38 2.41
N PHE A 142 11.76 -4.32 2.82
CA PHE A 142 11.95 -2.99 2.24
C PHE A 142 13.38 -2.46 2.39
N MET A 143 14.04 -2.78 3.50
CA MET A 143 15.41 -2.34 3.80
C MET A 143 16.48 -3.20 3.11
N SER A 144 16.07 -4.36 2.58
CA SER A 144 16.98 -5.30 1.92
C SER A 144 16.93 -5.26 0.39
N ILE A 145 16.03 -4.46 -0.20
CA ILE A 145 15.93 -4.35 -1.65
C ILE A 145 17.19 -3.70 -2.20
N ASN A 146 17.93 -4.41 -3.05
CA ASN A 146 19.09 -3.86 -3.75
C ASN A 146 18.63 -2.92 -4.88
N LYS A 147 19.05 -1.65 -4.83
CA LYS A 147 18.61 -0.60 -5.77
C LYS A 147 19.09 -0.87 -7.19
N GLN A 148 20.33 -1.32 -7.37
CA GLN A 148 20.86 -1.60 -8.71
C GLN A 148 20.13 -2.78 -9.33
N LYS A 149 19.96 -3.88 -8.61
CA LYS A 149 19.20 -5.04 -9.09
C LYS A 149 17.75 -4.67 -9.45
N LEU A 150 17.11 -3.83 -8.63
CA LEU A 150 15.78 -3.31 -8.94
C LEU A 150 15.76 -2.47 -10.22
N TYR A 151 16.76 -1.61 -10.39
CA TYR A 151 16.89 -0.81 -11.60
C TYR A 151 17.04 -1.69 -12.84
N ASP A 152 17.90 -2.70 -12.78
CA ASP A 152 18.12 -3.65 -13.89
C ASP A 152 16.83 -4.40 -14.26
N ILE A 153 16.05 -4.83 -13.24
CA ILE A 153 14.73 -5.44 -13.44
C ILE A 153 13.77 -4.47 -14.12
N LEU A 154 13.71 -3.22 -13.65
CA LEU A 154 12.83 -2.19 -14.22
C LEU A 154 13.17 -1.91 -15.68
N VAL A 155 14.45 -1.73 -16.01
CA VAL A 155 14.93 -1.48 -17.37
C VAL A 155 14.59 -2.66 -18.29
N SER A 156 14.98 -3.87 -17.90
CA SER A 156 14.73 -5.09 -18.69
C SER A 156 13.24 -5.31 -18.93
N ASP A 157 12.41 -5.16 -17.90
CA ASP A 157 10.98 -5.37 -17.99
C ASP A 157 10.29 -4.29 -18.83
N LEU A 158 10.70 -3.02 -18.73
CA LEU A 158 10.19 -1.93 -19.56
C LEU A 158 10.61 -2.14 -21.04
N GLN A 159 11.88 -2.37 -21.32
CA GLN A 159 12.36 -2.63 -22.68
C GLN A 159 11.61 -3.80 -23.33
N SER A 160 11.41 -4.90 -22.59
CA SER A 160 10.66 -6.05 -23.08
C SER A 160 9.17 -5.76 -23.31
N ALA A 161 8.64 -4.68 -22.75
CA ALA A 161 7.26 -4.27 -22.93
C ALA A 161 7.06 -3.35 -24.15
N LEU A 162 8.05 -2.53 -24.50
CA LEU A 162 7.93 -1.48 -25.52
C LEU A 162 7.37 -2.00 -26.86
N HIS A 163 7.83 -3.15 -27.31
CA HIS A 163 7.42 -3.74 -28.59
C HIS A 163 6.14 -4.59 -28.50
N LYS A 164 5.54 -4.71 -27.30
CA LYS A 164 4.28 -5.45 -27.15
C LYS A 164 3.09 -4.57 -27.54
N LYS A 165 2.12 -5.20 -28.19
CA LYS A 165 0.87 -4.56 -28.57
C LYS A 165 0.16 -4.01 -27.34
N LEU A 166 -0.44 -2.85 -27.51
CA LEU A 166 -1.38 -2.30 -26.54
C LEU A 166 -2.59 -3.24 -26.44
N PRO A 167 -3.11 -3.45 -25.25
CA PRO A 167 -4.30 -4.27 -25.09
C PRO A 167 -5.53 -3.61 -25.73
N SER A 168 -6.45 -4.41 -26.22
CA SER A 168 -7.69 -3.93 -26.85
C SER A 168 -8.61 -3.11 -25.92
N ASP A 169 -8.52 -3.38 -24.61
CA ASP A 169 -9.25 -2.65 -23.55
C ASP A 169 -8.45 -1.47 -22.97
N PHE A 170 -7.29 -1.16 -23.55
CA PHE A 170 -6.44 -0.05 -23.09
C PHE A 170 -6.93 1.26 -23.66
N ASP A 171 -7.44 2.12 -22.80
CA ASP A 171 -7.89 3.44 -23.15
C ASP A 171 -6.69 4.39 -23.27
N VAL A 172 -6.15 4.48 -24.47
CA VAL A 172 -5.01 5.35 -24.80
C VAL A 172 -5.34 6.81 -24.49
N ALA A 173 -6.58 7.27 -24.73
CA ALA A 173 -6.99 8.64 -24.46
C ALA A 173 -7.00 8.98 -22.95
N LYS A 174 -7.19 7.98 -22.12
CA LYS A 174 -7.22 8.12 -20.65
C LYS A 174 -5.82 8.00 -20.03
N TYR A 175 -4.93 7.32 -20.73
CA TYR A 175 -3.54 7.11 -20.32
C TYR A 175 -2.63 8.23 -20.82
N SER A 176 -2.93 8.67 -22.01
CA SER A 176 -2.24 9.73 -22.69
C SER A 176 -3.11 10.98 -22.70
N ASN A 177 -2.79 11.94 -21.85
CA ASN A 177 -2.80 13.28 -22.36
C ASN A 177 -1.63 13.44 -23.36
N ILE A 178 -0.94 12.33 -23.69
CA ILE A 178 0.03 12.18 -24.76
C ILE A 178 -0.78 12.10 -26.08
N LYS A 179 -1.45 13.18 -26.43
CA LYS A 179 -1.85 13.40 -27.80
C LYS A 179 -0.58 13.76 -28.55
N LYS A 180 -0.06 12.82 -29.31
CA LYS A 180 0.77 13.16 -30.45
C LYS A 180 -0.09 14.08 -31.31
N THR A 181 0.29 15.31 -31.47
CA THR A 181 -0.33 16.27 -32.37
C THR A 181 -0.42 15.75 -33.81
N ASP A 182 0.35 14.71 -34.16
CA ASP A 182 0.48 14.14 -35.50
C ASP A 182 0.16 12.64 -35.62
N CYS A 183 -0.26 11.95 -34.55
CA CYS A 183 -0.66 10.55 -34.61
C CYS A 183 -2.11 10.35 -34.19
N ASN A 184 -2.88 9.74 -35.08
CA ASN A 184 -4.24 9.27 -34.78
C ASN A 184 -4.15 8.29 -33.59
N ILE A 185 -4.90 8.50 -32.49
CA ILE A 185 -4.95 7.59 -31.32
C ILE A 185 -5.20 6.15 -31.77
N ALA A 186 -5.93 5.97 -32.90
CA ALA A 186 -6.18 4.67 -33.52
C ALA A 186 -4.91 3.99 -34.11
N GLU A 187 -3.82 4.73 -34.29
CA GLU A 187 -2.56 4.22 -34.86
C GLU A 187 -1.56 3.77 -33.80
N CYS A 188 -1.74 4.13 -32.52
CA CYS A 188 -0.91 3.67 -31.44
C CYS A 188 -1.16 2.17 -31.15
N LYS A 189 -0.26 1.31 -31.59
CA LYS A 189 -0.41 -0.16 -31.51
C LYS A 189 0.47 -0.81 -30.45
N VAL A 190 1.55 -0.18 -30.08
CA VAL A 190 2.56 -0.71 -29.14
C VAL A 190 2.89 0.31 -28.04
N TRP A 191 3.45 -0.16 -26.92
CA TRP A 191 3.84 0.73 -25.81
C TRP A 191 4.88 1.78 -26.22
N ASN A 192 5.76 1.44 -27.18
CA ASN A 192 6.76 2.38 -27.70
C ASN A 192 6.16 3.60 -28.39
N ASP A 193 4.92 3.52 -28.81
CA ASP A 193 4.22 4.65 -29.46
C ASP A 193 3.75 5.72 -28.46
N ILE A 194 3.70 5.37 -27.18
CA ILE A 194 3.15 6.22 -26.11
C ILE A 194 4.10 6.47 -24.94
N ILE A 195 5.29 5.88 -24.93
CA ILE A 195 6.24 5.97 -23.81
C ILE A 195 7.57 6.55 -24.28
N ASP A 196 8.01 7.63 -23.61
CA ASP A 196 9.39 8.12 -23.67
C ASP A 196 10.23 7.36 -22.63
N MET A 197 10.99 6.37 -23.12
CA MET A 197 11.81 5.51 -22.25
C MET A 197 12.90 6.29 -21.54
N ASP A 198 13.56 7.22 -22.21
CA ASP A 198 14.66 8.00 -21.63
C ASP A 198 14.17 8.91 -20.51
N PHE A 199 12.99 9.49 -20.68
CA PHE A 199 12.32 10.28 -19.64
C PHE A 199 11.96 9.43 -18.43
N ILE A 200 11.37 8.28 -18.64
CA ILE A 200 11.00 7.37 -17.57
C ILE A 200 12.24 6.90 -16.80
N LEU A 201 13.30 6.52 -17.49
CA LEU A 201 14.54 6.10 -16.85
C LEU A 201 15.20 7.22 -16.07
N PHE A 202 15.15 8.48 -16.56
CA PHE A 202 15.61 9.64 -15.82
C PHE A 202 14.86 9.77 -14.47
N ILE A 203 13.53 9.73 -14.48
CA ILE A 203 12.72 9.83 -13.25
C ILE A 203 12.98 8.64 -12.32
N ILE A 204 13.05 7.41 -12.86
CA ILE A 204 13.37 6.21 -12.07
C ILE A 204 14.72 6.39 -11.37
N LYS A 205 15.76 6.82 -12.08
CA LYS A 205 17.09 7.06 -11.49
C LYS A 205 17.03 8.11 -10.38
N ALA A 206 16.38 9.25 -10.64
CA ALA A 206 16.27 10.34 -9.68
C ALA A 206 15.57 9.90 -8.37
N ILE A 207 14.53 9.06 -8.46
CA ILE A 207 13.77 8.56 -7.31
C ILE A 207 14.50 7.41 -6.60
N LEU A 208 14.98 6.41 -7.36
CA LEU A 208 15.50 5.16 -6.82
C LEU A 208 16.85 5.31 -6.15
N PHE A 209 17.76 6.06 -6.79
CA PHE A 209 19.13 6.24 -6.28
C PHE A 209 19.28 7.42 -5.30
N ARG A 210 18.20 8.17 -5.08
CA ARG A 210 18.18 9.14 -3.99
C ARG A 210 18.53 8.45 -2.68
N ASN A 211 19.35 9.15 -1.85
CA ASN A 211 19.56 8.77 -0.46
C ASN A 211 18.53 9.49 0.44
N PRO A 212 17.45 8.84 0.90
CA PRO A 212 16.40 9.52 1.65
C PRO A 212 16.79 9.87 3.09
N ILE A 213 17.89 9.34 3.60
CA ILE A 213 18.41 9.68 4.94
C ILE A 213 19.27 10.94 4.93
N GLU A 214 19.80 11.30 3.75
CA GLU A 214 20.61 12.50 3.59
C GLU A 214 19.75 13.75 3.72
N ASN A 215 20.13 14.63 4.63
CA ASN A 215 19.41 15.89 4.91
C ASN A 215 17.92 15.73 5.24
N CYS A 216 17.48 14.55 5.70
CA CYS A 216 16.08 14.35 6.06
C CYS A 216 15.72 15.14 7.33
N HIS A 217 14.52 15.72 7.32
CA HIS A 217 13.96 16.37 8.50
C HIS A 217 13.36 15.34 9.45
N ILE A 218 13.90 15.21 10.67
CA ILE A 218 13.35 14.27 11.68
C ILE A 218 12.20 14.95 12.42
N LYS A 219 11.01 14.39 12.29
CA LYS A 219 9.82 14.80 13.03
C LYS A 219 9.60 13.87 14.22
N GLY A 220 9.61 14.42 15.43
CA GLY A 220 9.55 13.68 16.69
C GLY A 220 10.89 13.63 17.41
N LYS A 221 11.04 12.70 18.34
CA LYS A 221 12.26 12.54 19.16
C LYS A 221 13.06 11.33 18.70
N ARG A 222 14.40 11.38 18.81
CA ARG A 222 15.25 10.20 18.54
C ARG A 222 14.90 8.99 19.41
N SER A 223 14.36 9.19 20.60
CA SER A 223 13.83 8.13 21.47
C SER A 223 12.67 7.34 20.82
N ASP A 224 11.99 7.90 19.83
CA ASP A 224 10.90 7.22 19.13
C ASP A 224 11.42 5.99 18.34
N TRP A 225 12.72 5.97 17.98
CA TRP A 225 13.37 4.82 17.32
C TRP A 225 13.72 3.68 18.29
N LYS A 226 13.63 3.91 19.62
CA LYS A 226 13.86 2.86 20.61
C LYS A 226 12.96 1.66 20.30
N ASP A 227 13.52 0.44 20.40
CA ASP A 227 12.83 -0.84 20.12
C ASP A 227 12.45 -1.07 18.63
N LEU A 228 12.86 -0.21 17.70
CA LEU A 228 12.77 -0.53 16.27
C LEU A 228 13.94 -1.46 15.91
N PRO A 229 13.68 -2.70 15.40
CA PRO A 229 14.75 -3.58 14.97
C PRO A 229 15.64 -2.91 13.91
N PRO A 230 16.98 -3.04 13.98
CA PRO A 230 17.89 -2.42 12.98
C PRO A 230 17.53 -2.80 11.54
N SER A 231 17.09 -4.03 11.30
CA SER A 231 16.65 -4.50 9.98
C SER A 231 15.35 -3.86 9.45
N LYS A 232 14.75 -2.94 10.21
CA LYS A 232 13.54 -2.19 9.83
C LYS A 232 13.78 -0.68 9.76
N SER A 233 15.02 -0.25 9.90
CA SER A 233 15.41 1.16 9.77
C SER A 233 16.29 1.35 8.55
N LEU A 234 15.98 2.36 7.74
CA LEU A 234 16.77 2.70 6.57
C LEU A 234 18.12 3.30 6.94
N PHE A 235 18.22 3.94 8.12
CA PHE A 235 19.48 4.43 8.67
C PHE A 235 20.52 3.32 8.91
N ASN A 236 20.06 2.07 9.06
CA ASN A 236 20.91 0.91 9.28
C ASN A 236 21.04 0.01 8.03
N SER A 237 20.46 0.43 6.91
CA SER A 237 20.54 -0.34 5.67
C SER A 237 21.91 -0.17 5.03
N PRO A 238 22.49 -1.22 4.43
CA PRO A 238 23.72 -1.11 3.64
C PRO A 238 23.56 -0.10 2.51
N GLU A 239 24.66 0.47 2.06
CA GLU A 239 24.68 1.36 0.91
C GLU A 239 24.04 0.71 -0.31
N ASN A 240 23.37 1.49 -1.13
CA ASN A 240 22.62 1.04 -2.33
C ASN A 240 21.54 -0.01 -2.05
N THR A 241 21.10 -0.13 -0.80
CA THR A 241 19.95 -0.95 -0.44
C THR A 241 18.85 -0.13 0.24
N GLY A 242 17.65 -0.67 0.24
CA GLY A 242 16.50 -0.12 0.93
C GLY A 242 15.65 0.86 0.12
N LEU A 243 14.34 0.72 0.25
CA LEU A 243 13.35 1.65 -0.27
C LEU A 243 12.65 2.36 0.89
N PRO A 244 12.44 3.69 0.80
CA PRO A 244 11.72 4.44 1.81
C PRO A 244 10.27 3.98 1.90
N ILE A 245 9.80 3.73 3.12
CA ILE A 245 8.39 3.44 3.37
C ILE A 245 7.64 4.77 3.49
N GLY A 246 6.72 5.03 2.56
CA GLY A 246 5.92 6.26 2.52
C GLY A 246 5.59 6.71 1.11
N ASP A 247 6.41 6.39 0.15
CA ASP A 247 6.27 6.78 -1.24
C ASP A 247 5.47 5.77 -2.07
N LEU A 248 4.68 6.28 -3.02
CA LEU A 248 3.86 5.45 -3.92
C LEU A 248 4.72 4.55 -4.80
N THR A 249 5.82 5.08 -5.32
CA THR A 249 6.72 4.30 -6.19
C THR A 249 7.44 3.18 -5.44
N SER A 250 7.79 3.37 -4.16
CA SER A 250 8.38 2.31 -3.34
C SER A 250 7.45 1.09 -3.24
N GLN A 251 6.13 1.31 -3.17
CA GLN A 251 5.14 0.24 -3.15
C GLN A 251 5.07 -0.50 -4.50
N LEU A 252 5.09 0.23 -5.62
CA LEU A 252 5.10 -0.36 -6.95
C LEU A 252 6.41 -1.11 -7.21
N PHE A 253 7.54 -0.50 -6.92
CA PHE A 253 8.87 -1.08 -7.08
C PHE A 253 9.05 -2.36 -6.27
N SER A 254 8.55 -2.38 -5.04
CA SER A 254 8.58 -3.59 -4.21
C SER A 254 7.77 -4.74 -4.84
N ASN A 255 6.63 -4.45 -5.45
CA ASN A 255 5.85 -5.47 -6.16
C ASN A 255 6.55 -5.96 -7.43
N ILE A 256 7.18 -5.06 -8.19
CA ILE A 256 7.95 -5.40 -9.39
C ILE A 256 9.14 -6.29 -9.04
N TYR A 257 9.87 -5.95 -7.98
CA TYR A 257 11.00 -6.73 -7.51
C TYR A 257 10.61 -8.19 -7.20
N LEU A 258 9.55 -8.39 -6.44
CA LEU A 258 9.05 -9.72 -6.09
C LEU A 258 8.24 -10.40 -7.20
N ASN A 259 7.91 -9.72 -8.28
CA ASN A 259 7.27 -10.38 -9.42
C ASN A 259 8.17 -11.46 -10.06
N LYS A 260 9.50 -11.35 -9.91
CA LYS A 260 10.44 -12.42 -10.31
C LYS A 260 10.21 -13.68 -9.47
N LEU A 261 10.06 -13.54 -8.14
CA LEU A 261 9.72 -14.64 -7.25
C LEU A 261 8.34 -15.22 -7.56
N ASP A 262 7.34 -14.37 -7.83
CA ASP A 262 5.99 -14.79 -8.18
C ASP A 262 5.99 -15.67 -9.43
N ASN A 263 6.74 -15.27 -10.45
CA ASN A 263 6.88 -16.03 -11.70
C ASN A 263 7.66 -17.34 -11.48
N TYR A 264 8.74 -17.33 -10.71
CA TYR A 264 9.49 -18.54 -10.36
C TYR A 264 8.56 -19.58 -9.68
N ILE A 265 7.81 -19.17 -8.66
CA ILE A 265 6.89 -20.06 -7.93
C ILE A 265 5.76 -20.58 -8.85
N LYS A 266 5.19 -19.72 -9.68
CA LYS A 266 4.02 -20.07 -10.52
C LYS A 266 4.41 -20.84 -11.77
N ARG A 267 5.49 -20.49 -12.44
CA ARG A 267 5.85 -20.99 -13.78
C ARG A 267 6.90 -22.07 -13.74
N GLU A 268 7.93 -21.94 -12.89
CA GLU A 268 9.03 -22.91 -12.82
C GLU A 268 8.71 -24.00 -11.78
N LEU A 269 8.36 -23.61 -10.53
CA LEU A 269 7.96 -24.56 -9.50
C LEU A 269 6.52 -25.07 -9.67
N LYS A 270 5.74 -24.51 -10.60
CA LYS A 270 4.37 -24.90 -10.97
C LYS A 270 3.41 -24.98 -9.76
N CYS A 271 3.60 -24.13 -8.76
CA CYS A 271 2.73 -24.08 -7.58
C CYS A 271 1.37 -23.49 -7.93
N LYS A 272 0.33 -24.32 -7.95
CA LYS A 272 -1.03 -23.90 -8.33
C LYS A 272 -1.62 -22.88 -7.35
N HIS A 273 -1.54 -23.16 -6.04
CA HIS A 273 -2.15 -22.37 -4.98
C HIS A 273 -1.06 -21.55 -4.26
N TYR A 274 -0.78 -20.38 -4.78
CA TYR A 274 0.19 -19.42 -4.28
C TYR A 274 -0.45 -18.04 -4.21
N GLY A 275 -0.10 -17.25 -3.18
CA GLY A 275 -0.51 -15.87 -3.09
C GLY A 275 0.41 -15.06 -2.19
N ARG A 276 0.55 -13.74 -2.49
CA ARG A 276 1.49 -12.85 -1.82
C ARG A 276 0.87 -11.49 -1.47
N TYR A 277 1.21 -11.00 -0.29
CA TYR A 277 0.94 -9.64 0.15
C TYR A 277 2.23 -8.98 0.64
N VAL A 278 2.85 -8.16 -0.18
CA VAL A 278 4.20 -7.60 0.03
C VAL A 278 5.21 -8.75 0.24
N ASP A 279 5.75 -8.88 1.44
CA ASP A 279 6.72 -9.87 1.90
C ASP A 279 6.11 -11.13 2.53
N ASP A 280 4.82 -11.11 2.87
CA ASP A 280 4.07 -12.23 3.46
C ASP A 280 3.40 -13.06 2.34
N PHE A 281 3.80 -14.32 2.17
CA PHE A 281 3.27 -15.18 1.11
C PHE A 281 3.03 -16.62 1.58
N TYR A 282 2.20 -17.32 0.83
CA TYR A 282 1.85 -18.69 1.13
C TYR A 282 1.83 -19.57 -0.12
N ILE A 283 2.13 -20.87 0.07
CA ILE A 283 1.97 -21.92 -0.92
C ILE A 283 1.14 -23.03 -0.27
N ILE A 284 0.19 -23.61 -1.03
CA ILE A 284 -0.68 -24.66 -0.54
C ILE A 284 -0.57 -25.86 -1.46
N ASP A 285 -0.39 -27.04 -0.87
CA ASP A 285 -0.36 -28.31 -1.58
C ASP A 285 -0.90 -29.42 -0.68
N ASN A 286 -1.32 -30.54 -1.30
CA ASN A 286 -1.71 -31.75 -0.57
C ASN A 286 -0.48 -32.53 -0.10
N ASP A 287 0.64 -32.41 -0.76
CA ASP A 287 1.88 -33.05 -0.39
C ASP A 287 2.74 -32.18 0.55
N LYS A 288 2.83 -32.63 1.80
CA LYS A 288 3.62 -31.97 2.84
C LYS A 288 5.12 -31.99 2.54
N ASN A 289 5.62 -33.09 1.95
CA ASN A 289 7.06 -33.27 1.68
C ASN A 289 7.48 -32.38 0.53
N LYS A 290 6.67 -32.27 -0.53
CA LYS A 290 6.87 -31.30 -1.61
C LYS A 290 7.00 -29.88 -1.07
N LEU A 291 6.10 -29.45 -0.16
CA LEU A 291 6.18 -28.12 0.44
C LEU A 291 7.49 -27.91 1.26
N LYS A 292 7.98 -28.96 1.94
CA LYS A 292 9.28 -28.87 2.65
C LYS A 292 10.45 -28.71 1.67
N GLN A 293 10.43 -29.43 0.54
CA GLN A 293 11.46 -29.35 -0.50
C GLN A 293 11.50 -27.99 -1.19
N LEU A 294 10.37 -27.26 -1.24
CA LEU A 294 10.33 -25.90 -1.80
C LEU A 294 11.14 -24.90 -0.94
N ILE A 295 11.28 -25.10 0.36
CA ILE A 295 11.96 -24.14 1.23
C ILE A 295 13.40 -23.86 0.80
N PRO A 296 14.29 -24.86 0.64
CA PRO A 296 15.66 -24.63 0.20
C PRO A 296 15.74 -24.07 -1.23
N LEU A 297 14.83 -24.46 -2.13
CA LEU A 297 14.77 -23.90 -3.50
C LEU A 297 14.45 -22.40 -3.48
N LEU A 298 13.47 -22.00 -2.64
CA LEU A 298 13.11 -20.59 -2.46
C LEU A 298 14.22 -19.79 -1.80
N GLN A 299 14.92 -20.37 -0.81
CA GLN A 299 16.09 -19.74 -0.17
C GLN A 299 17.19 -19.47 -1.19
N LYS A 300 17.52 -20.49 -2.03
CA LYS A 300 18.52 -20.37 -3.08
C LYS A 300 18.13 -19.27 -4.10
N PHE A 301 16.90 -19.32 -4.62
CA PHE A 301 16.43 -18.33 -5.58
C PHE A 301 16.46 -16.91 -5.01
N LEU A 302 15.97 -16.71 -3.79
CA LEU A 302 15.94 -15.41 -3.15
C LEU A 302 17.35 -14.84 -2.94
N SER A 303 18.31 -15.69 -2.52
CA SER A 303 19.69 -15.24 -2.28
C SER A 303 20.45 -14.95 -3.58
N SER A 304 20.30 -15.80 -4.62
CA SER A 304 21.06 -15.63 -5.87
C SER A 304 20.43 -14.55 -6.76
N GLU A 305 19.12 -14.58 -6.94
CA GLU A 305 18.44 -13.72 -7.92
C GLU A 305 17.98 -12.39 -7.37
N LEU A 306 17.61 -12.32 -6.09
CA LEU A 306 17.01 -11.13 -5.50
C LEU A 306 17.80 -10.57 -4.31
N LEU A 307 18.90 -11.20 -3.91
CA LEU A 307 19.70 -10.78 -2.75
C LEU A 307 18.85 -10.61 -1.48
N LEU A 308 17.83 -11.45 -1.33
CA LEU A 308 16.89 -11.45 -0.20
C LEU A 308 17.03 -12.72 0.64
N THR A 309 16.54 -12.64 1.87
CA THR A 309 16.60 -13.77 2.82
C THR A 309 15.22 -14.06 3.40
N LEU A 310 14.84 -15.35 3.45
CA LEU A 310 13.66 -15.79 4.20
C LEU A 310 13.85 -15.54 5.69
N HIS A 311 12.79 -15.10 6.36
CA HIS A 311 12.82 -14.88 7.80
C HIS A 311 12.83 -16.21 8.55
N PRO A 312 13.94 -16.63 9.23
CA PRO A 312 14.09 -17.99 9.73
C PRO A 312 13.03 -18.39 10.76
N LYS A 313 12.56 -17.43 11.56
CA LYS A 313 11.53 -17.67 12.60
C LYS A 313 10.09 -17.56 12.08
N LYS A 314 9.87 -17.28 10.79
CA LYS A 314 8.53 -17.09 10.21
C LYS A 314 8.20 -18.08 9.09
N ILE A 315 8.94 -19.17 9.01
CA ILE A 315 8.60 -20.31 8.14
C ILE A 315 7.63 -21.21 8.91
N ARG A 316 6.40 -21.32 8.43
CA ARG A 316 5.36 -22.13 9.09
C ARG A 316 4.70 -23.06 8.10
N LEU A 317 4.76 -24.36 8.39
CA LEU A 317 4.07 -25.41 7.64
C LEU A 317 2.98 -26.02 8.54
N THR A 318 1.73 -25.78 8.20
CA THR A 318 0.58 -26.18 9.03
C THR A 318 -0.45 -26.93 8.19
N HIS A 319 -1.12 -27.91 8.80
CA HIS A 319 -2.29 -28.54 8.21
C HIS A 319 -3.49 -27.57 8.29
N TYR A 320 -4.34 -27.52 7.26
CA TYR A 320 -5.45 -26.55 7.16
C TYR A 320 -6.44 -26.63 8.36
N ARG A 321 -6.61 -27.78 8.98
CA ARG A 321 -7.51 -27.97 10.15
C ARG A 321 -7.12 -27.09 11.33
N TYR A 322 -5.83 -26.82 11.51
CA TYR A 322 -5.35 -25.93 12.57
C TYR A 322 -5.60 -24.45 12.27
N GLY A 323 -5.88 -24.14 11.01
CA GLY A 323 -6.10 -22.78 10.54
C GLY A 323 -4.81 -22.03 10.18
N CYS A 324 -4.96 -20.91 9.51
CA CYS A 324 -3.86 -20.05 9.07
C CYS A 324 -4.12 -18.60 9.44
N ASP A 325 -3.10 -17.94 9.97
CA ASP A 325 -3.10 -16.52 10.28
C ASP A 325 -2.53 -15.74 9.09
N PHE A 326 -3.34 -14.89 8.48
CA PHE A 326 -2.95 -14.10 7.31
C PHE A 326 -3.67 -12.75 7.29
N LEU A 327 -2.93 -11.68 7.08
CA LEU A 327 -3.43 -10.30 6.90
C LEU A 327 -4.45 -9.83 7.97
N GLY A 328 -4.24 -10.20 9.21
CA GLY A 328 -5.15 -9.80 10.31
C GLY A 328 -6.38 -10.70 10.49
N ALA A 329 -6.51 -11.75 9.67
CA ALA A 329 -7.53 -12.77 9.82
C ALA A 329 -6.93 -14.10 10.27
N TYR A 330 -7.77 -14.94 10.88
CA TYR A 330 -7.47 -16.32 11.18
C TYR A 330 -8.47 -17.22 10.44
N ILE A 331 -7.97 -17.95 9.44
CA ILE A 331 -8.78 -18.72 8.51
C ILE A 331 -8.81 -20.17 8.98
N LYS A 332 -10.00 -20.69 9.28
CA LYS A 332 -10.28 -22.09 9.59
C LYS A 332 -11.27 -22.68 8.58
N PRO A 333 -11.38 -24.00 8.52
CA PRO A 333 -12.45 -24.61 7.73
C PRO A 333 -13.81 -23.95 7.99
N TYR A 334 -14.52 -23.63 6.93
CA TYR A 334 -15.86 -23.02 6.93
C TYR A 334 -15.97 -21.63 7.57
N ARG A 335 -14.88 -21.06 8.17
CA ARG A 335 -15.00 -19.79 8.88
C ARG A 335 -13.71 -18.96 8.89
N ILE A 336 -13.87 -17.67 8.61
CA ILE A 336 -12.84 -16.66 8.74
C ILE A 336 -13.10 -15.84 10.00
N TYR A 337 -12.10 -15.76 10.87
CA TYR A 337 -12.15 -15.03 12.13
C TYR A 337 -11.29 -13.77 12.07
N CYS A 338 -11.72 -12.70 12.73
CA CYS A 338 -10.83 -11.61 13.06
C CYS A 338 -9.81 -12.04 14.12
N ARG A 339 -8.57 -11.59 14.03
CA ARG A 339 -7.52 -11.86 15.03
C ARG A 339 -7.93 -11.41 16.44
N ASN A 340 -7.54 -12.18 17.45
CA ASN A 340 -7.82 -11.83 18.85
C ASN A 340 -7.17 -10.51 19.27
N ARG A 341 -5.96 -10.19 18.76
CA ARG A 341 -5.31 -8.90 19.00
C ARG A 341 -6.19 -7.73 18.55
N THR A 342 -6.74 -7.77 17.34
CA THR A 342 -7.63 -6.72 16.80
C THR A 342 -8.90 -6.59 17.63
N LYS A 343 -9.48 -7.71 18.11
CA LYS A 343 -10.65 -7.68 18.99
C LYS A 343 -10.33 -7.03 20.33
N LYS A 344 -9.17 -7.35 20.94
CA LYS A 344 -8.72 -6.76 22.21
C LYS A 344 -8.53 -5.25 22.08
N ILE A 345 -7.79 -4.81 21.04
CA ILE A 345 -7.57 -3.38 20.77
C ILE A 345 -8.91 -2.66 20.58
N PHE A 346 -9.81 -3.23 19.77
CA PHE A 346 -11.16 -2.66 19.57
C PHE A 346 -11.93 -2.50 20.90
N MET A 347 -11.92 -3.52 21.76
CA MET A 347 -12.61 -3.47 23.05
C MET A 347 -12.00 -2.42 23.99
N GLN A 348 -10.67 -2.31 24.01
CA GLN A 348 -9.96 -1.29 24.80
C GLN A 348 -10.29 0.12 24.30
N GLU A 349 -10.25 0.33 22.98
CA GLU A 349 -10.51 1.63 22.37
C GLU A 349 -11.95 2.09 22.62
N VAL A 350 -12.94 1.21 22.46
CA VAL A 350 -14.33 1.55 22.82
C VAL A 350 -14.46 1.83 24.31
N GLY A 351 -13.73 1.13 25.18
CA GLY A 351 -13.68 1.40 26.61
C GLY A 351 -13.10 2.78 26.92
N ASN A 352 -11.95 3.12 26.33
CA ASN A 352 -11.30 4.43 26.49
C ASN A 352 -12.21 5.57 26.04
N LEU A 353 -12.78 5.45 24.85
CA LEU A 353 -13.73 6.42 24.32
C LEU A 353 -14.97 6.54 25.23
N SER A 354 -15.50 5.42 25.74
CA SER A 354 -16.65 5.45 26.65
C SER A 354 -16.35 6.21 27.94
N MET A 355 -15.15 6.06 28.50
CA MET A 355 -14.72 6.82 29.68
C MET A 355 -14.65 8.33 29.39
N GLN A 356 -14.12 8.72 28.23
CA GLN A 356 -14.08 10.13 27.82
C GLN A 356 -15.46 10.75 27.70
N TYR A 357 -16.48 9.97 27.38
CA TYR A 357 -17.88 10.43 27.24
C TYR A 357 -18.68 10.34 28.56
N LYS A 358 -18.18 9.62 29.58
CA LYS A 358 -18.86 9.45 30.87
C LYS A 358 -18.91 10.74 31.70
N ASN A 359 -17.89 11.59 31.58
CA ASN A 359 -17.70 12.77 32.46
C ASN A 359 -18.51 14.00 32.05
N GLY A 360 -19.53 13.87 31.18
CA GLY A 360 -20.49 14.94 30.86
C GLY A 360 -19.92 16.21 30.21
N THR A 361 -18.62 16.25 29.89
CA THR A 361 -17.99 17.42 29.26
C THR A 361 -18.52 17.61 27.83
N SER A 362 -18.91 18.84 27.53
CA SER A 362 -19.27 19.26 26.18
C SER A 362 -18.16 18.89 25.21
N LYS A 363 -18.49 18.17 24.17
CA LYS A 363 -17.52 17.72 23.12
C LYS A 363 -17.53 18.69 21.96
N THR A 364 -16.35 19.07 21.49
CA THR A 364 -16.20 19.86 20.28
C THR A 364 -16.61 19.05 19.05
N ALA A 365 -16.99 19.73 17.96
CA ALA A 365 -17.32 19.09 16.70
C ALA A 365 -16.16 18.23 16.15
N ASN A 366 -14.91 18.65 16.36
CA ASN A 366 -13.72 17.91 15.94
C ASN A 366 -13.55 16.62 16.73
N GLU A 367 -13.71 16.65 18.06
CA GLU A 367 -13.66 15.44 18.90
C GLU A 367 -14.75 14.43 18.53
N LEU A 368 -15.96 14.90 18.19
CA LEU A 368 -17.04 14.04 17.70
C LEU A 368 -16.70 13.41 16.34
N ARG A 369 -16.09 14.18 15.42
CA ARG A 369 -15.66 13.67 14.11
C ARG A 369 -14.53 12.63 14.23
N ASP A 370 -13.54 12.87 15.09
CA ASP A 370 -12.42 11.97 15.33
C ASP A 370 -12.92 10.65 15.95
N THR A 371 -13.79 10.74 16.96
CA THR A 371 -14.44 9.57 17.55
C THR A 371 -15.24 8.80 16.52
N LEU A 372 -16.04 9.49 15.68
CA LEU A 372 -16.80 8.86 14.60
C LEU A 372 -15.91 8.14 13.62
N SER A 373 -14.80 8.77 13.21
CA SER A 373 -13.81 8.20 12.30
C SER A 373 -13.22 6.91 12.89
N THR A 374 -12.81 6.94 14.14
CA THR A 374 -12.25 5.79 14.86
C THR A 374 -13.27 4.63 14.94
N LEU A 375 -14.49 4.91 15.40
CA LEU A 375 -15.55 3.91 15.49
C LEU A 375 -15.87 3.28 14.13
N ASN A 376 -16.03 4.11 13.11
CA ASN A 376 -16.35 3.63 11.76
C ASN A 376 -15.19 2.86 11.13
N SER A 377 -13.94 3.18 11.43
CA SER A 377 -12.77 2.43 10.98
C SER A 377 -12.80 1.00 11.56
N TYR A 378 -12.93 0.85 12.87
CA TYR A 378 -13.02 -0.47 13.50
C TYR A 378 -14.24 -1.26 13.07
N CYS A 379 -15.42 -0.66 13.10
CA CYS A 379 -16.65 -1.33 12.72
C CYS A 379 -16.67 -1.70 11.23
N GLY A 380 -16.12 -0.84 10.38
CA GLY A 380 -15.92 -1.07 8.95
C GLY A 380 -15.04 -2.28 8.66
N TYR A 381 -13.95 -2.47 9.41
CA TYR A 381 -13.11 -3.65 9.32
C TYR A 381 -13.81 -4.89 9.89
N LEU A 382 -14.36 -4.80 11.10
CA LEU A 382 -14.96 -5.91 11.82
C LEU A 382 -16.21 -6.49 11.13
N ARG A 383 -16.97 -5.67 10.37
CA ARG A 383 -18.16 -6.13 9.65
C ARG A 383 -17.89 -7.21 8.60
N HIS A 384 -16.66 -7.33 8.13
CA HIS A 384 -16.25 -8.37 7.18
C HIS A 384 -16.13 -9.75 7.83
N PHE A 385 -16.20 -9.83 9.16
CA PHE A 385 -16.15 -11.05 9.94
C PHE A 385 -17.47 -11.25 10.72
N ARG A 386 -17.74 -12.47 11.18
CA ARG A 386 -18.91 -12.74 12.03
C ARG A 386 -18.72 -12.20 13.45
N THR A 387 -18.62 -10.87 13.59
CA THR A 387 -18.27 -10.16 14.85
C THR A 387 -19.44 -9.37 15.45
N TYR A 388 -20.68 -9.60 15.03
CA TYR A 388 -21.84 -8.86 15.53
C TYR A 388 -21.92 -8.90 17.07
N ARG A 389 -21.84 -10.10 17.67
CA ARG A 389 -21.89 -10.24 19.14
C ARG A 389 -20.79 -9.46 19.86
N ILE A 390 -19.59 -9.41 19.29
CA ILE A 390 -18.44 -8.67 19.86
C ILE A 390 -18.71 -7.17 19.79
N ARG A 391 -19.15 -6.66 18.65
CA ARG A 391 -19.49 -5.25 18.45
C ARG A 391 -20.64 -4.85 19.38
N ARG A 392 -21.73 -5.64 19.42
CA ARG A 392 -22.84 -5.39 20.36
C ARG A 392 -22.36 -5.35 21.80
N LYS A 393 -21.54 -6.31 22.25
CA LYS A 393 -20.98 -6.34 23.62
C LYS A 393 -20.13 -5.13 23.94
N ALA A 394 -19.31 -4.65 23.01
CA ALA A 394 -18.47 -3.46 23.19
C ALA A 394 -19.32 -2.21 23.48
N PHE A 395 -20.45 -2.08 22.81
CA PHE A 395 -21.30 -0.87 22.91
C PHE A 395 -22.47 -0.99 23.91
N SER A 396 -22.83 -2.20 24.36
CA SER A 396 -24.00 -2.40 25.26
C SER A 396 -23.92 -1.65 26.60
N LYS A 397 -22.70 -1.36 27.06
CA LYS A 397 -22.43 -0.61 28.31
C LYS A 397 -21.66 0.68 28.07
N SER A 398 -21.65 1.17 26.81
CA SER A 398 -20.86 2.34 26.43
C SER A 398 -21.72 3.59 26.37
N GLU A 399 -21.23 4.69 26.96
CA GLU A 399 -21.83 6.02 26.89
C GLU A 399 -21.85 6.58 25.46
N ILE A 400 -21.02 6.04 24.57
CA ILE A 400 -20.90 6.47 23.17
C ILE A 400 -22.24 6.40 22.44
N THR A 401 -23.08 5.39 22.74
CA THR A 401 -24.38 5.23 22.07
C THR A 401 -25.39 6.33 22.39
N LYS A 402 -25.14 7.17 23.43
CA LYS A 402 -25.92 8.36 23.72
C LYS A 402 -25.62 9.52 22.76
N PHE A 403 -24.42 9.55 22.19
CA PHE A 403 -23.92 10.63 21.35
C PHE A 403 -23.96 10.29 19.85
N PHE A 404 -24.02 9.01 19.48
CA PHE A 404 -23.97 8.57 18.10
C PHE A 404 -25.11 7.61 17.77
N TYR A 405 -25.70 7.77 16.58
CA TYR A 405 -26.66 6.80 16.05
C TYR A 405 -25.94 5.52 15.59
N VAL A 406 -26.48 4.40 16.01
CA VAL A 406 -26.05 3.08 15.55
C VAL A 406 -26.76 2.74 14.24
N VAL A 407 -26.00 2.49 13.18
CA VAL A 407 -26.53 2.17 11.85
C VAL A 407 -26.22 0.71 11.51
N SER A 408 -27.19 0.02 10.91
CA SER A 408 -27.04 -1.33 10.37
C SER A 408 -26.43 -2.33 11.38
N SER A 409 -26.99 -2.43 12.58
CA SER A 409 -26.56 -3.40 13.60
C SER A 409 -25.07 -3.26 13.96
N PHE A 410 -24.64 -2.08 14.33
CA PHE A 410 -23.25 -1.74 14.71
C PHE A 410 -22.23 -1.91 13.58
N LYS A 411 -22.64 -1.78 12.33
CA LYS A 411 -21.71 -1.74 11.19
C LYS A 411 -21.15 -0.35 10.93
N LYS A 412 -21.88 0.69 11.32
CA LYS A 412 -21.54 2.10 11.15
C LYS A 412 -22.18 2.93 12.24
N PHE A 413 -21.57 4.08 12.53
CA PHE A 413 -22.09 5.14 13.41
C PHE A 413 -22.31 6.43 12.63
N ALA A 414 -23.20 7.30 13.12
CA ALA A 414 -23.45 8.61 12.55
C ALA A 414 -23.63 9.63 13.69
N ILE A 415 -23.23 10.88 13.46
CA ILE A 415 -23.46 12.01 14.39
C ILE A 415 -24.88 12.50 14.19
N PRO A 416 -25.68 12.65 15.28
CA PRO A 416 -26.99 13.30 15.22
C PRO A 416 -26.89 14.75 14.73
N LYS A 417 -27.81 15.17 13.86
CA LYS A 417 -27.84 16.54 13.30
C LYS A 417 -27.83 17.64 14.38
N LYS A 418 -28.41 17.37 15.55
CA LYS A 418 -28.40 18.32 16.67
C LYS A 418 -27.00 18.72 17.16
N TYR A 419 -26.01 17.82 17.01
CA TYR A 419 -24.62 18.12 17.40
C TYR A 419 -23.81 18.79 16.26
N LEU A 420 -24.27 18.69 15.02
CA LEU A 420 -23.66 19.40 13.88
C LEU A 420 -24.02 20.89 13.87
N ARG A 421 -25.24 21.24 14.31
CA ARG A 421 -25.70 22.65 14.38
C ARG A 421 -24.98 23.49 15.44
N ILE A 422 -24.40 22.88 16.48
CA ILE A 422 -23.63 23.57 17.50
C ILE A 422 -22.29 24.10 16.95
N SER A 423 -21.76 23.48 15.90
CA SER A 423 -20.50 23.92 15.28
C SER A 423 -20.66 25.12 14.34
N GLU A 424 -21.84 25.31 13.75
CA GLU A 424 -22.11 26.47 12.87
C GLU A 424 -22.28 27.75 13.67
N LYS A 425 -22.93 27.71 14.85
CA LYS A 425 -23.09 28.89 15.71
C LYS A 425 -21.80 29.42 16.34
N ARG A 426 -20.75 28.57 16.49
CA ARG A 426 -19.45 29.02 17.04
C ARG A 426 -18.51 29.59 15.97
N VAL A 427 -18.76 29.35 14.70
CA VAL A 427 -17.98 29.94 13.61
C VAL A 427 -18.43 31.40 13.37
N ASP A 428 -19.73 31.67 13.54
CA ASP A 428 -20.28 33.02 13.38
C ASP A 428 -19.90 33.94 14.55
N GLU A 429 -19.60 33.40 15.76
CA GLU A 429 -19.13 34.19 16.93
C GLU A 429 -17.62 34.53 16.89
N LEU A 430 -16.86 33.98 15.92
CA LEU A 430 -15.41 34.22 15.76
C LEU A 430 -15.09 35.23 14.64
N PHE A 431 -16.10 35.74 13.94
CA PHE A 431 -15.94 36.70 12.84
C PHE A 431 -16.77 38.01 13.00
N PHE A 432 -17.22 38.28 14.22
CA PHE A 432 -17.77 39.59 14.60
C PHE A 432 -17.09 40.15 15.83
#